data_157a129be9527144afffae770c619319
#
_entry.id   157a129be9527144afffae770c619319
#
_cell.length_a   1.000
_cell.length_b   1.000
_cell.length_c   1.000
_cell.angle_alpha   90.00
_cell.angle_beta   90.00
_cell.angle_gamma   90.00
#
_symmetry.space_group_name_H-M   'P 1'
#
loop_
_entity.id
_entity.type
_entity.pdbx_description
1 polymer ?
#
loop_
_entity_poly.entity_id
_entity_poly.type
_entity_poly.pdbx_seq_one_letter_code
_entity_poly.pdbx_strand_id
1 'polypeptide(L)'
;MVIDDYLERHHAFEGCFNFRDIGGYPNQDGKRIKKGLYFRAGRQDRMSEQDLLKLSDLNISTQIDLRRPDEISQQGKGPLEEMGAEYVNIAVIPEGGSDQLSRLVGDTGISGKRYLGYLEFGPSSWLRLFEILASKERLPVVLHCTAGKDRTGVSTAFLLSILNVSRDLIEADYLLTNLDTERQADFIEGSVGYPEGYDRQALSLI
;
A
#
# COMPACT_ATOMS: atom_id res chain seq x y z
N MET A 1 4.47 -13.55 14.58
CA MET A 1 3.92 -12.72 15.67
C MET A 1 2.73 -11.98 15.09
N VAL A 2 1.53 -12.18 15.64
CA VAL A 2 0.35 -11.37 15.29
C VAL A 2 0.48 -10.07 16.09
N ILE A 3 0.21 -8.94 15.47
CA ILE A 3 0.21 -7.65 16.16
C ILE A 3 -1.07 -7.55 16.95
N ASP A 4 -0.97 -7.44 18.28
CA ASP A 4 -2.10 -7.51 19.20
C ASP A 4 -3.16 -6.42 18.98
N ASP A 5 -2.76 -5.27 18.43
CA ASP A 5 -3.66 -4.15 18.12
C ASP A 5 -4.09 -4.07 16.65
N TYR A 6 -4.06 -5.20 15.91
CA TYR A 6 -4.43 -5.22 14.48
C TYR A 6 -5.83 -4.64 14.25
N LEU A 7 -6.82 -5.04 15.04
CA LEU A 7 -8.21 -4.58 14.89
C LEU A 7 -8.36 -3.06 15.13
N GLU A 8 -7.50 -2.46 15.95
CA GLU A 8 -7.51 -1.01 16.20
C GLU A 8 -6.90 -0.21 15.05
N ARG A 9 -6.02 -0.80 14.26
CA ARG A 9 -5.35 -0.17 13.13
C ARG A 9 -5.98 -0.43 11.80
N HIS A 10 -6.70 -1.56 11.66
CA HIS A 10 -7.33 -2.00 10.43
C HIS A 10 -8.67 -1.31 10.21
N HIS A 11 -8.85 -0.73 9.04
CA HIS A 11 -10.12 -0.15 8.60
C HIS A 11 -10.77 -1.08 7.58
N ALA A 12 -11.79 -1.81 8.03
CA ALA A 12 -12.54 -2.72 7.17
C ALA A 12 -13.50 -1.94 6.26
N PHE A 13 -13.09 -1.73 5.02
CA PHE A 13 -13.89 -1.18 3.94
C PHE A 13 -14.48 -2.33 3.09
N GLU A 14 -15.61 -2.09 2.41
CA GLU A 14 -16.23 -3.07 1.52
C GLU A 14 -15.45 -3.20 0.22
N GLY A 15 -15.06 -2.07 -0.38
CA GLY A 15 -14.40 -2.00 -1.68
C GLY A 15 -12.91 -1.68 -1.63
N CYS A 16 -12.28 -1.60 -0.45
CA CYS A 16 -10.85 -1.40 -0.30
C CYS A 16 -10.27 -2.38 0.71
N PHE A 17 -9.14 -2.97 0.35
CA PHE A 17 -8.49 -3.99 1.15
C PHE A 17 -7.15 -3.51 1.68
N ASN A 18 -6.66 -4.18 2.72
CA ASN A 18 -5.34 -3.94 3.28
C ASN A 18 -5.17 -2.51 3.85
N PHE A 19 -6.29 -1.82 4.13
CA PHE A 19 -6.28 -0.46 4.64
C PHE A 19 -6.03 -0.45 6.14
N ARG A 20 -4.94 0.17 6.56
CA ARG A 20 -4.59 0.29 7.98
C ARG A 20 -3.68 1.46 8.28
N ASP A 21 -3.77 1.92 9.54
CA ASP A 21 -2.82 2.86 10.14
C ASP A 21 -1.50 2.14 10.42
N ILE A 22 -0.39 2.69 9.98
CA ILE A 22 0.97 2.20 10.27
C ILE A 22 1.63 2.91 11.46
N GLY A 23 0.86 3.73 12.19
CA GLY A 23 1.24 4.29 13.49
C GLY A 23 1.14 3.29 14.64
N GLY A 24 1.51 3.72 15.84
CA GLY A 24 1.42 2.93 17.06
C GLY A 24 2.61 1.99 17.32
N TYR A 25 3.43 1.67 16.34
CA TYR A 25 4.61 0.82 16.54
C TYR A 25 5.63 1.48 17.48
N PRO A 26 6.18 0.74 18.44
CA PRO A 26 7.34 1.19 19.21
C PRO A 26 8.57 1.21 18.31
N ASN A 27 9.41 2.21 18.48
CA ASN A 27 10.72 2.25 17.84
C ASN A 27 11.85 1.94 18.84
N GLN A 28 13.04 1.71 18.34
CA GLN A 28 14.20 1.36 19.17
C GLN A 28 14.75 2.54 20.00
N ASP A 29 14.25 3.76 19.75
CA ASP A 29 14.56 4.96 20.52
C ASP A 29 13.62 5.15 21.74
N GLY A 30 12.79 4.17 22.05
CA GLY A 30 11.83 4.21 23.16
C GLY A 30 10.60 5.08 22.91
N LYS A 31 10.35 5.47 21.65
CA LYS A 31 9.19 6.26 21.23
C LYS A 31 8.17 5.38 20.50
N ARG A 32 6.98 5.93 20.26
CA ARG A 32 5.97 5.31 19.40
C ARG A 32 5.67 6.20 18.20
N ILE A 33 5.47 5.59 17.04
CA ILE A 33 4.98 6.28 15.86
C ILE A 33 3.56 6.77 16.13
N LYS A 34 3.26 8.03 15.83
CA LYS A 34 1.92 8.59 16.03
C LYS A 34 0.92 7.87 15.12
N LYS A 35 -0.23 7.49 15.69
CA LYS A 35 -1.38 6.99 14.94
C LYS A 35 -2.05 8.14 14.16
N GLY A 36 -2.79 7.79 13.10
CA GLY A 36 -3.58 8.73 12.32
C GLY A 36 -2.78 9.62 11.36
N LEU A 37 -1.52 9.34 11.07
CA LEU A 37 -0.69 10.14 10.19
C LEU A 37 -0.28 9.43 8.91
N TYR A 38 -0.06 8.14 8.97
CA TYR A 38 0.39 7.34 7.83
C TYR A 38 -0.49 6.10 7.71
N PHE A 39 -1.11 5.97 6.57
CA PHE A 39 -1.95 4.82 6.23
C PHE A 39 -1.39 4.09 5.03
N ARG A 40 -1.64 2.79 4.95
CA ARG A 40 -1.38 1.99 3.76
C ARG A 40 -2.66 1.31 3.31
N ALA A 41 -2.80 1.11 1.99
CA ALA A 41 -4.02 0.54 1.42
C ALA A 41 -3.78 -0.17 0.08
N GLY A 42 -4.78 -0.93 -0.37
CA GLY A 42 -4.99 -1.27 -1.77
C GLY A 42 -5.67 -0.14 -2.54
N ARG A 43 -6.06 -0.42 -3.78
CA ARG A 43 -6.82 0.52 -4.64
C ARG A 43 -8.18 0.86 -4.02
N GLN A 44 -8.67 2.06 -4.30
CA GLN A 44 -9.83 2.64 -3.63
C GLN A 44 -11.00 2.96 -4.57
N ASP A 45 -10.86 2.61 -5.86
CA ASP A 45 -11.83 2.92 -6.92
C ASP A 45 -13.15 2.12 -6.82
N ARG A 46 -13.24 1.18 -5.88
CA ARG A 46 -14.40 0.31 -5.65
C ARG A 46 -15.09 0.56 -4.31
N MET A 47 -14.74 1.62 -3.63
CA MET A 47 -15.33 1.98 -2.34
C MET A 47 -16.82 2.29 -2.49
N SER A 48 -17.64 1.78 -1.57
CA SER A 48 -19.06 2.06 -1.46
C SER A 48 -19.33 3.43 -0.81
N GLU A 49 -20.59 3.90 -0.88
CA GLU A 49 -20.98 5.12 -0.16
C GLU A 49 -20.73 5.02 1.36
N GLN A 50 -20.92 3.83 1.94
CA GLN A 50 -20.61 3.60 3.34
C GLN A 50 -19.10 3.65 3.63
N ASP A 51 -18.29 3.18 2.70
CA ASP A 51 -16.84 3.32 2.79
C ASP A 51 -16.41 4.79 2.76
N LEU A 52 -17.04 5.60 1.90
CA LEU A 52 -16.74 7.04 1.82
C LEU A 52 -17.02 7.78 3.12
N LEU A 53 -18.09 7.42 3.82
CA LEU A 53 -18.39 7.99 5.13
C LEU A 53 -17.29 7.67 6.15
N LYS A 54 -16.87 6.39 6.22
CA LYS A 54 -15.76 5.98 7.10
C LYS A 54 -14.42 6.62 6.71
N LEU A 55 -14.17 6.75 5.40
CA LEU A 55 -12.94 7.34 4.87
C LEU A 55 -12.84 8.82 5.23
N SER A 56 -13.97 9.55 5.23
CA SER A 56 -14.01 10.96 5.57
C SER A 56 -13.53 11.25 6.99
N ASP A 57 -13.79 10.34 7.94
CA ASP A 57 -13.36 10.48 9.34
C ASP A 57 -11.83 10.45 9.50
N LEU A 58 -11.11 9.85 8.53
CA LEU A 58 -9.65 9.76 8.56
C LEU A 58 -8.96 11.07 8.16
N ASN A 59 -9.69 12.02 7.57
CA ASN A 59 -9.18 13.33 7.16
C ASN A 59 -7.90 13.26 6.33
N ILE A 60 -7.81 12.31 5.40
CA ILE A 60 -6.62 12.10 4.55
C ILE A 60 -6.36 13.37 3.74
N SER A 61 -5.18 13.94 3.89
CA SER A 61 -4.76 15.16 3.17
C SER A 61 -4.05 14.84 1.86
N THR A 62 -3.38 13.70 1.77
CA THR A 62 -2.61 13.32 0.57
C THR A 62 -2.80 11.85 0.25
N GLN A 63 -3.13 11.55 -1.01
CA GLN A 63 -3.15 10.21 -1.58
C GLN A 63 -1.91 10.00 -2.43
N ILE A 64 -1.05 9.05 -2.06
CA ILE A 64 0.11 8.64 -2.85
C ILE A 64 -0.20 7.33 -3.57
N ASP A 65 -0.31 7.41 -4.88
CA ASP A 65 -0.55 6.26 -5.75
C ASP A 65 0.76 5.75 -6.36
N LEU A 66 1.16 4.55 -5.97
CA LEU A 66 2.40 3.92 -6.42
C LEU A 66 2.25 3.12 -7.73
N ARG A 67 1.05 3.13 -8.32
CA ARG A 67 0.74 2.40 -9.55
C ARG A 67 1.31 3.10 -10.78
N ARG A 68 1.48 2.33 -11.83
CA ARG A 68 1.84 2.87 -13.15
C ARG A 68 0.65 3.65 -13.75
N PRO A 69 0.91 4.60 -14.65
CA PRO A 69 -0.16 5.36 -15.32
C PRO A 69 -1.16 4.47 -16.07
N ASP A 70 -0.72 3.38 -16.68
CA ASP A 70 -1.58 2.42 -17.39
C ASP A 70 -2.56 1.71 -16.44
N GLU A 71 -2.12 1.31 -15.24
CA GLU A 71 -2.99 0.74 -14.21
C GLU A 71 -4.04 1.76 -13.73
N ILE A 72 -3.64 3.01 -13.54
CA ILE A 72 -4.54 4.09 -13.11
C ILE A 72 -5.58 4.39 -14.17
N SER A 73 -5.18 4.45 -15.45
CA SER A 73 -6.08 4.67 -16.57
C SER A 73 -7.18 3.60 -16.68
N GLN A 74 -6.84 2.35 -16.36
CA GLN A 74 -7.78 1.22 -16.40
C GLN A 74 -8.67 1.13 -15.17
N GLN A 75 -8.17 1.52 -14.00
CA GLN A 75 -8.76 1.24 -12.71
C GLN A 75 -9.31 2.49 -11.98
N GLY A 76 -8.97 3.69 -12.47
CA GLY A 76 -9.33 4.93 -11.78
C GLY A 76 -8.45 5.24 -10.55
N LYS A 77 -8.57 6.47 -10.03
CA LYS A 77 -7.78 6.99 -8.90
C LYS A 77 -8.39 6.64 -7.53
N GLY A 78 -9.70 6.46 -7.48
CA GLY A 78 -10.45 6.40 -6.24
C GLY A 78 -10.97 7.78 -5.81
N PRO A 79 -11.71 7.86 -4.66
CA PRO A 79 -12.55 9.01 -4.32
C PRO A 79 -11.81 10.15 -3.61
N LEU A 80 -10.60 9.96 -3.09
CA LEU A 80 -9.95 10.90 -2.18
C LEU A 80 -9.66 12.27 -2.80
N GLU A 81 -9.33 12.34 -4.10
CA GLU A 81 -9.11 13.60 -4.81
C GLU A 81 -10.42 14.43 -4.84
N GLU A 82 -11.56 13.79 -5.11
CA GLU A 82 -12.88 14.43 -5.09
C GLU A 82 -13.30 14.84 -3.66
N MET A 83 -12.79 14.16 -2.65
CA MET A 83 -12.99 14.48 -1.24
C MET A 83 -12.04 15.59 -0.73
N GLY A 84 -11.18 16.12 -1.59
CA GLY A 84 -10.30 17.26 -1.29
C GLY A 84 -8.86 16.90 -0.93
N ALA A 85 -8.46 15.64 -0.99
CA ALA A 85 -7.07 15.25 -0.79
C ALA A 85 -6.21 15.59 -2.03
N GLU A 86 -4.95 15.95 -1.79
CA GLU A 86 -3.98 16.08 -2.88
C GLU A 86 -3.67 14.68 -3.46
N TYR A 87 -3.88 14.50 -4.75
CA TYR A 87 -3.50 13.27 -5.45
C TYR A 87 -2.09 13.38 -6.01
N VAL A 88 -1.22 12.43 -5.65
CA VAL A 88 0.16 12.36 -6.16
C VAL A 88 0.45 10.95 -6.70
N ASN A 89 0.72 10.85 -7.99
CA ASN A 89 1.20 9.60 -8.56
C ASN A 89 2.73 9.53 -8.51
N ILE A 90 3.25 8.46 -7.93
CA ILE A 90 4.67 8.13 -7.85
C ILE A 90 4.86 6.68 -8.28
N ALA A 91 4.95 6.45 -9.58
CA ALA A 91 5.20 5.11 -10.09
C ALA A 91 6.61 4.64 -9.68
N VAL A 92 6.67 3.65 -8.80
CA VAL A 92 7.95 3.01 -8.38
C VAL A 92 8.43 1.96 -9.38
N ILE A 93 7.57 1.57 -10.32
CA ILE A 93 7.89 0.76 -11.49
C ILE A 93 7.40 1.56 -12.71
N PRO A 94 8.25 1.88 -13.69
CA PRO A 94 7.82 2.61 -14.88
C PRO A 94 6.92 1.76 -15.78
N GLU A 95 6.25 2.40 -16.72
CA GLU A 95 5.48 1.72 -17.76
C GLU A 95 6.37 0.75 -18.55
N GLY A 96 5.88 -0.47 -18.80
CA GLY A 96 6.71 -1.55 -19.37
C GLY A 96 7.79 -2.10 -18.42
N GLY A 97 7.94 -1.53 -17.24
CA GLY A 97 8.99 -1.89 -16.28
C GLY A 97 8.82 -3.27 -15.65
N SER A 98 7.61 -3.85 -15.65
CA SER A 98 7.40 -5.21 -15.17
C SER A 98 8.22 -6.24 -15.94
N ASP A 99 8.27 -6.13 -17.28
CA ASP A 99 9.06 -7.04 -18.12
C ASP A 99 10.55 -6.77 -17.98
N GLN A 100 10.95 -5.50 -17.89
CA GLN A 100 12.34 -5.12 -17.63
C GLN A 100 12.79 -5.64 -16.28
N LEU A 101 11.97 -5.50 -15.24
CA LEU A 101 12.24 -6.01 -13.92
C LEU A 101 12.38 -7.54 -13.92
N SER A 102 11.50 -8.26 -14.62
CA SER A 102 11.58 -9.72 -14.76
C SER A 102 12.87 -10.15 -15.45
N ARG A 103 13.32 -9.42 -16.47
CA ARG A 103 14.62 -9.68 -17.12
C ARG A 103 15.81 -9.38 -16.20
N LEU A 104 15.75 -8.31 -15.44
CA LEU A 104 16.81 -7.90 -14.52
C LEU A 104 17.02 -8.93 -13.40
N VAL A 105 15.92 -9.36 -12.79
CA VAL A 105 16.00 -10.29 -11.65
C VAL A 105 16.02 -11.77 -12.05
N GLY A 106 15.76 -12.07 -13.33
CA GLY A 106 15.71 -13.44 -13.84
C GLY A 106 14.53 -14.27 -13.31
N ASP A 107 13.48 -13.60 -12.85
CA ASP A 107 12.30 -14.23 -12.23
C ASP A 107 11.04 -13.45 -12.62
N THR A 108 9.96 -14.16 -12.94
CA THR A 108 8.64 -13.59 -13.24
C THR A 108 7.74 -13.52 -12.01
N GLY A 109 8.09 -14.25 -10.94
CA GLY A 109 7.35 -14.31 -9.69
C GLY A 109 7.62 -13.15 -8.74
N ILE A 110 6.91 -13.15 -7.61
CA ILE A 110 7.15 -12.25 -6.49
C ILE A 110 8.28 -12.83 -5.65
N SER A 111 9.39 -12.10 -5.54
CA SER A 111 10.58 -12.54 -4.81
C SER A 111 11.30 -11.37 -4.17
N GLY A 112 12.17 -11.64 -3.19
CA GLY A 112 13.02 -10.61 -2.57
C GLY A 112 13.91 -9.89 -3.59
N LYS A 113 14.39 -10.58 -4.62
CA LYS A 113 15.15 -9.97 -5.74
C LYS A 113 14.29 -8.96 -6.50
N ARG A 114 13.02 -9.28 -6.73
CA ARG A 114 12.09 -8.37 -7.41
C ARG A 114 11.89 -7.08 -6.60
N TYR A 115 11.79 -7.17 -5.30
CA TYR A 115 11.68 -5.99 -4.43
C TYR A 115 12.95 -5.13 -4.45
N LEU A 116 14.12 -5.73 -4.46
CA LEU A 116 15.38 -4.99 -4.65
C LEU A 116 15.42 -4.31 -6.02
N GLY A 117 14.90 -4.95 -7.06
CA GLY A 117 14.79 -4.37 -8.39
C GLY A 117 13.94 -3.08 -8.43
N TYR A 118 12.95 -2.90 -7.54
CA TYR A 118 12.21 -1.64 -7.46
C TYR A 118 13.10 -0.44 -7.14
N LEU A 119 14.18 -0.64 -6.38
CA LEU A 119 15.12 0.42 -6.03
C LEU A 119 15.96 0.87 -7.24
N GLU A 120 16.26 -0.05 -8.14
CA GLU A 120 17.09 0.24 -9.32
C GLU A 120 16.32 1.04 -10.39
N PHE A 121 14.98 0.82 -10.48
CA PHE A 121 14.16 1.43 -11.52
C PHE A 121 13.82 2.90 -11.26
N GLY A 122 13.72 3.32 -10.02
CA GLY A 122 13.15 4.62 -9.72
C GLY A 122 13.78 5.39 -8.56
N PRO A 123 15.11 5.64 -8.53
CA PRO A 123 15.70 6.38 -7.42
C PRO A 123 15.06 7.76 -7.21
N SER A 124 14.67 8.45 -8.27
CA SER A 124 13.96 9.73 -8.18
C SER A 124 12.53 9.58 -7.64
N SER A 125 11.84 8.49 -7.96
CA SER A 125 10.52 8.20 -7.40
C SER A 125 10.60 7.96 -5.90
N TRP A 126 11.61 7.23 -5.45
CA TRP A 126 11.85 7.01 -4.02
C TRP A 126 12.20 8.30 -3.29
N LEU A 127 13.07 9.13 -3.84
CA LEU A 127 13.38 10.43 -3.26
C LEU A 127 12.09 11.27 -3.08
N ARG A 128 11.32 11.43 -4.14
CA ARG A 128 10.06 12.19 -4.11
C ARG A 128 9.05 11.61 -3.10
N LEU A 129 8.95 10.29 -3.00
CA LEU A 129 8.09 9.64 -2.01
C LEU A 129 8.45 10.06 -0.60
N PHE A 130 9.72 9.97 -0.24
CA PHE A 130 10.17 10.31 1.11
C PHE A 130 10.15 11.81 1.41
N GLU A 131 10.33 12.68 0.43
CA GLU A 131 10.10 14.12 0.59
C GLU A 131 8.65 14.42 0.98
N ILE A 132 7.68 13.75 0.34
CA ILE A 132 6.26 13.90 0.69
C ILE A 132 5.98 13.34 2.08
N LEU A 133 6.46 12.13 2.39
CA LEU A 133 6.25 11.50 3.70
C LEU A 133 6.88 12.29 4.86
N ALA A 134 7.91 13.09 4.60
CA ALA A 134 8.55 13.95 5.58
C ALA A 134 7.85 15.33 5.75
N SER A 135 6.95 15.71 4.85
CA SER A 135 6.25 17.00 4.88
C SER A 135 5.06 16.95 5.83
N LYS A 136 5.11 17.73 6.90
CA LYS A 136 4.04 17.78 7.91
C LYS A 136 2.72 18.33 7.35
N GLU A 137 2.81 19.23 6.38
CA GLU A 137 1.67 19.90 5.74
C GLU A 137 0.85 18.93 4.88
N ARG A 138 1.43 17.78 4.54
CA ARG A 138 0.80 16.76 3.71
C ARG A 138 0.14 15.63 4.50
N LEU A 139 0.30 15.64 5.83
CA LEU A 139 -0.28 14.62 6.71
C LEU A 139 -1.74 14.94 7.08
N PRO A 140 -2.59 13.95 7.27
CA PRO A 140 -2.39 12.51 7.11
C PRO A 140 -2.25 12.06 5.65
N VAL A 141 -1.46 11.00 5.42
CA VAL A 141 -1.22 10.45 4.10
C VAL A 141 -1.63 8.99 4.00
N VAL A 142 -2.22 8.60 2.87
CA VAL A 142 -2.37 7.20 2.49
C VAL A 142 -1.50 6.87 1.30
N LEU A 143 -0.68 5.82 1.41
CA LEU A 143 0.07 5.27 0.28
C LEU A 143 -0.53 3.94 -0.16
N HIS A 144 -0.68 3.75 -1.46
CA HIS A 144 -1.31 2.55 -1.99
C HIS A 144 -0.75 2.12 -3.34
N CYS A 145 -1.00 0.86 -3.68
CA CYS A 145 -0.86 0.33 -5.03
C CYS A 145 -2.15 -0.42 -5.41
N THR A 146 -2.09 -1.47 -6.19
CA THR A 146 -3.29 -2.25 -6.54
C THR A 146 -3.79 -3.08 -5.36
N ALA A 147 -2.99 -3.99 -4.83
CA ALA A 147 -3.34 -4.85 -3.69
C ALA A 147 -2.93 -4.28 -2.32
N GLY A 148 -2.16 -3.18 -2.28
CA GLY A 148 -1.60 -2.66 -1.03
C GLY A 148 -0.50 -3.55 -0.43
N LYS A 149 0.00 -4.54 -1.18
CA LYS A 149 0.88 -5.60 -0.73
C LYS A 149 2.35 -5.30 -1.05
N ASP A 150 2.75 -5.34 -2.32
CA ASP A 150 4.15 -5.36 -2.75
C ASP A 150 4.78 -3.96 -2.76
N ARG A 151 4.42 -3.09 -3.70
CA ARG A 151 4.94 -1.70 -3.80
C ARG A 151 4.68 -0.92 -2.52
N THR A 152 3.47 -1.02 -2.00
CA THR A 152 3.07 -0.42 -0.72
C THR A 152 3.84 -1.03 0.45
N GLY A 153 4.02 -2.35 0.47
CA GLY A 153 4.75 -3.06 1.52
C GLY A 153 6.22 -2.64 1.59
N VAL A 154 6.91 -2.56 0.45
CA VAL A 154 8.30 -2.09 0.38
C VAL A 154 8.42 -0.63 0.85
N SER A 155 7.51 0.25 0.39
CA SER A 155 7.47 1.66 0.80
C SER A 155 7.25 1.81 2.31
N THR A 156 6.31 1.03 2.86
CA THR A 156 6.03 1.00 4.32
C THR A 156 7.22 0.47 5.10
N ALA A 157 7.85 -0.60 4.63
CA ALA A 157 9.03 -1.18 5.30
C ALA A 157 10.17 -0.17 5.40
N PHE A 158 10.42 0.61 4.34
CA PHE A 158 11.43 1.68 4.39
C PHE A 158 11.05 2.80 5.33
N LEU A 159 9.78 3.26 5.31
CA LEU A 159 9.32 4.29 6.25
C LEU A 159 9.51 3.84 7.69
N LEU A 160 9.06 2.64 8.04
CA LEU A 160 9.21 2.08 9.38
C LEU A 160 10.68 1.90 9.77
N SER A 161 11.54 1.50 8.82
CA SER A 161 12.99 1.38 9.02
C SER A 161 13.64 2.73 9.33
N ILE A 162 13.29 3.79 8.57
CA ILE A 162 13.76 5.16 8.80
C ILE A 162 13.30 5.68 10.17
N LEU A 163 12.10 5.28 10.61
CA LEU A 163 11.55 5.61 11.92
C LEU A 163 12.11 4.73 13.05
N ASN A 164 13.13 3.92 12.77
CA ASN A 164 13.83 3.03 13.68
C ASN A 164 12.93 1.97 14.35
N VAL A 165 11.92 1.46 13.64
CA VAL A 165 11.12 0.30 14.06
C VAL A 165 11.94 -0.97 13.86
N SER A 166 11.84 -1.93 14.77
CA SER A 166 12.56 -3.20 14.66
C SER A 166 12.13 -4.01 13.43
N ARG A 167 13.07 -4.79 12.89
CA ARG A 167 12.82 -5.64 11.72
C ARG A 167 11.65 -6.60 11.95
N ASP A 168 11.57 -7.22 13.12
CA ASP A 168 10.50 -8.16 13.46
C ASP A 168 9.11 -7.53 13.38
N LEU A 169 8.97 -6.27 13.80
CA LEU A 169 7.71 -5.53 13.69
C LEU A 169 7.40 -5.11 12.24
N ILE A 170 8.43 -4.78 11.46
CA ILE A 170 8.27 -4.47 10.03
C ILE A 170 7.79 -5.72 9.27
N GLU A 171 8.39 -6.88 9.53
CA GLU A 171 7.96 -8.16 8.95
C GLU A 171 6.53 -8.53 9.40
N ALA A 172 6.22 -8.32 10.68
CA ALA A 172 4.89 -8.56 11.22
C ALA A 172 3.84 -7.65 10.57
N ASP A 173 4.12 -6.33 10.36
CA ASP A 173 3.20 -5.46 9.61
C ASP A 173 3.00 -5.96 8.18
N TYR A 174 4.06 -6.36 7.50
CA TYR A 174 3.93 -6.87 6.13
C TYR A 174 3.02 -8.11 6.06
N LEU A 175 3.17 -9.04 7.01
CA LEU A 175 2.39 -10.28 7.09
C LEU A 175 0.91 -10.05 7.47
N LEU A 176 0.55 -8.89 8.04
CA LEU A 176 -0.87 -8.54 8.26
C LEU A 176 -1.69 -8.49 6.98
N THR A 177 -1.05 -8.33 5.83
CA THR A 177 -1.70 -8.42 4.52
C THR A 177 -2.44 -9.74 4.33
N ASN A 178 -1.94 -10.85 4.91
CA ASN A 178 -2.56 -12.17 4.83
C ASN A 178 -3.95 -12.20 5.47
N LEU A 179 -4.20 -11.39 6.49
CA LEU A 179 -5.48 -11.35 7.20
C LEU A 179 -6.62 -10.74 6.35
N ASP A 180 -6.27 -10.02 5.28
CA ASP A 180 -7.25 -9.40 4.39
C ASP A 180 -7.33 -10.07 3.01
N THR A 181 -6.45 -11.03 2.72
CA THR A 181 -6.35 -11.70 1.42
C THR A 181 -7.61 -12.49 1.08
N GLU A 182 -8.17 -13.22 2.04
CA GLU A 182 -9.38 -14.01 1.82
C GLU A 182 -10.57 -13.12 1.48
N ARG A 183 -10.76 -12.04 2.24
CA ARG A 183 -11.83 -11.06 2.02
C ARG A 183 -11.70 -10.38 0.65
N GLN A 184 -10.47 -10.07 0.25
CA GLN A 184 -10.19 -9.53 -1.09
C GLN A 184 -10.50 -10.54 -2.19
N ALA A 185 -10.15 -11.82 -2.00
CA ALA A 185 -10.46 -12.88 -2.93
C ALA A 185 -11.97 -13.06 -3.11
N ASP A 186 -12.73 -13.14 -2.00
CA ASP A 186 -14.17 -13.26 -2.02
C ASP A 186 -14.85 -12.09 -2.76
N PHE A 187 -14.37 -10.88 -2.54
CA PHE A 187 -14.87 -9.69 -3.26
C PHE A 187 -14.60 -9.77 -4.77
N ILE A 188 -13.40 -10.17 -5.17
CA ILE A 188 -13.03 -10.29 -6.59
C ILE A 188 -13.88 -11.35 -7.27
N GLU A 189 -14.03 -12.53 -6.65
CA GLU A 189 -14.85 -13.64 -7.16
C GLU A 189 -16.33 -13.24 -7.28
N GLY A 190 -16.86 -12.53 -6.29
CA GLY A 190 -18.26 -12.10 -6.26
C GLY A 190 -18.61 -10.90 -7.14
N SER A 191 -17.64 -10.12 -7.62
CA SER A 191 -17.90 -8.85 -8.30
C SER A 191 -17.30 -8.73 -9.70
N VAL A 192 -15.99 -8.85 -9.85
CA VAL A 192 -15.27 -8.48 -11.08
C VAL A 192 -14.55 -9.65 -11.76
N GLY A 193 -14.39 -10.76 -11.04
CA GLY A 193 -13.55 -11.87 -11.47
C GLY A 193 -12.05 -11.55 -11.48
N TYR A 194 -11.22 -12.58 -11.60
CA TYR A 194 -9.78 -12.42 -11.70
C TYR A 194 -9.36 -11.98 -13.11
N PRO A 195 -8.33 -11.16 -13.24
CA PRO A 195 -7.67 -10.92 -14.52
C PRO A 195 -7.14 -12.23 -15.11
N GLU A 196 -6.98 -12.28 -16.43
CA GLU A 196 -6.42 -13.44 -17.12
C GLU A 196 -5.04 -13.81 -16.53
N GLY A 197 -4.85 -15.09 -16.19
CA GLY A 197 -3.63 -15.61 -15.58
C GLY A 197 -3.50 -15.41 -14.06
N TYR A 198 -4.54 -14.88 -13.42
CA TYR A 198 -4.62 -14.75 -11.95
C TYR A 198 -5.75 -15.58 -11.40
N ASP A 199 -5.57 -16.10 -10.19
CA ASP A 199 -6.55 -16.83 -9.42
C ASP A 199 -6.43 -16.50 -7.91
N ARG A 200 -7.25 -17.14 -7.09
CA ARG A 200 -7.21 -17.00 -5.63
C ARG A 200 -5.83 -17.35 -5.04
N GLN A 201 -5.15 -18.33 -5.61
CA GLN A 201 -3.83 -18.75 -5.14
C GLN A 201 -2.76 -17.68 -5.40
N ALA A 202 -2.85 -16.97 -6.53
CA ALA A 202 -1.93 -15.88 -6.86
C ALA A 202 -2.04 -14.68 -5.90
N LEU A 203 -3.20 -14.47 -5.26
CA LEU A 203 -3.36 -13.45 -4.20
C LEU A 203 -2.70 -13.85 -2.89
N SER A 204 -2.68 -15.14 -2.57
CA SER A 204 -2.23 -15.67 -1.28
C SER A 204 -0.72 -15.94 -1.20
N LEU A 205 0.02 -15.78 -2.30
CA LEU A 205 1.47 -15.98 -2.31
C LEU A 205 2.18 -14.81 -1.61
N ILE A 206 2.42 -14.96 -0.33
CA ILE A 206 3.39 -14.19 0.47
C ILE A 206 4.34 -15.13 1.18
#